data_2b2904149528f9b86bf40e927c0edae9
#
_entry.id   2b2904149528f9b86bf40e927c0edae9
#
_cell.length_a   1.000
_cell.length_b   1.000
_cell.length_c   1.000
_cell.angle_alpha   90.00
_cell.angle_beta   90.00
_cell.angle_gamma   90.00
#
_symmetry.space_group_name_H-M   'P 1'
#
loop_
_entity.id
_entity.type
_entity.pdbx_description
1 polymer ?
#
loop_
_entity_poly.entity_id
_entity_poly.type
_entity_poly.pdbx_seq_one_letter_code
_entity_poly.pdbx_strand_id
1 'polypeptide(L)'
;DNKDKLFNIKYVSNKKADSLLDDSKIEGYVVFKNDEPQVVVKANGTYQTLLKFVINEIRQNETIVEELTEKNIENEIANGNFTFDTDKIVNQILDKINDEQVNLKNISNSNLSYMQIEYYTLIAMMCMYGGIFGLTAINNCLANMSSKGKRISVSPNKKSTIILSSTIGSYAVSLVGLAVLMAFLTFVIKVDFGENLLLIILLSMVGNLAGIALGVVIASIFRVSEGAKTGITIAVTMFFSVFSGMMGVTLKYVIDKNVPIINLINPNNLITDGFYSLYYYDTLDRYFRDIIYLIIFIIICLLISFVSLRREKYDSI
;
A
#
# COMPACT_ATOMS: atom_id res chain seq x y z
N ASP A 1 29.89 -14.97 19.74
CA ASP A 1 28.56 -14.35 19.83
C ASP A 1 27.80 -14.57 18.52
N ASN A 2 26.82 -15.49 18.57
CA ASN A 2 26.19 -16.09 17.38
C ASN A 2 24.81 -15.47 17.07
N LYS A 3 24.56 -14.23 17.46
CA LYS A 3 23.23 -13.58 17.35
C LYS A 3 22.96 -12.82 16.05
N ASP A 4 23.99 -12.61 15.22
CA ASP A 4 23.87 -11.74 14.03
C ASP A 4 24.08 -12.49 12.68
N LYS A 5 23.96 -13.80 12.66
CA LYS A 5 24.09 -14.56 11.39
C LYS A 5 22.75 -14.62 10.70
N LEU A 6 22.63 -13.97 9.54
CA LEU A 6 21.47 -14.00 8.65
C LEU A 6 21.16 -15.42 8.13
N PHE A 7 22.19 -16.28 7.96
CA PHE A 7 22.04 -17.65 7.45
C PHE A 7 22.88 -18.65 8.24
N ASN A 8 22.33 -19.84 8.39
CA ASN A 8 23.07 -21.01 8.91
C ASN A 8 23.56 -21.84 7.70
N ILE A 9 24.81 -21.63 7.30
CA ILE A 9 25.41 -22.25 6.12
C ILE A 9 25.96 -23.64 6.45
N LYS A 10 25.63 -24.63 5.62
CA LYS A 10 26.18 -25.97 5.68
C LYS A 10 26.68 -26.40 4.32
N TYR A 11 27.91 -26.87 4.27
CA TYR A 11 28.49 -27.40 3.03
C TYR A 11 28.15 -28.89 2.88
N VAL A 12 27.48 -29.23 1.78
CA VAL A 12 27.03 -30.60 1.50
C VAL A 12 27.18 -30.89 0.00
N SER A 13 27.12 -32.17 -0.38
CA SER A 13 27.11 -32.54 -1.80
C SER A 13 25.75 -32.17 -2.45
N ASN A 14 25.73 -31.94 -3.77
CA ASN A 14 24.52 -31.56 -4.51
C ASN A 14 23.35 -32.51 -4.28
N LYS A 15 23.58 -33.82 -4.33
CA LYS A 15 22.56 -34.85 -4.07
C LYS A 15 21.94 -34.73 -2.67
N LYS A 16 22.76 -34.36 -1.69
CA LYS A 16 22.29 -34.20 -0.30
C LYS A 16 21.56 -32.86 -0.13
N ALA A 17 21.97 -31.80 -0.86
CA ALA A 17 21.28 -30.52 -0.88
C ALA A 17 19.87 -30.67 -1.48
N ASP A 18 19.73 -31.40 -2.59
CA ASP A 18 18.42 -31.71 -3.21
C ASP A 18 17.50 -32.44 -2.24
N SER A 19 18.00 -33.48 -1.58
CA SER A 19 17.21 -34.23 -0.58
C SER A 19 16.78 -33.35 0.60
N LEU A 20 17.64 -32.45 1.09
CA LEU A 20 17.32 -31.56 2.19
C LEU A 20 16.29 -30.49 1.78
N LEU A 21 16.34 -30.06 0.53
CA LEU A 21 15.39 -29.10 -0.04
C LEU A 21 14.01 -29.76 -0.24
N ASP A 22 13.98 -31.00 -0.76
CA ASP A 22 12.75 -31.77 -0.95
C ASP A 22 12.07 -32.07 0.39
N ASP A 23 12.86 -32.43 1.41
CA ASP A 23 12.38 -32.61 2.78
C ASP A 23 11.98 -31.29 3.51
N SER A 24 12.13 -30.14 2.86
CA SER A 24 11.90 -28.81 3.43
C SER A 24 12.71 -28.54 4.72
N LYS A 25 13.92 -29.13 4.80
CA LYS A 25 14.86 -28.90 5.91
C LYS A 25 15.78 -27.70 5.70
N ILE A 26 15.83 -27.20 4.46
CA ILE A 26 16.53 -25.98 4.06
C ILE A 26 15.63 -25.14 3.17
N GLU A 27 15.80 -23.81 3.22
CA GLU A 27 15.02 -22.86 2.43
C GLU A 27 15.52 -22.75 0.98
N GLY A 28 16.77 -23.07 0.75
CA GLY A 28 17.42 -23.08 -0.54
C GLY A 28 18.88 -23.45 -0.42
N TYR A 29 19.55 -23.64 -1.54
CA TYR A 29 20.99 -23.85 -1.58
C TYR A 29 21.60 -23.09 -2.76
N VAL A 30 22.92 -22.87 -2.70
CA VAL A 30 23.69 -22.23 -3.75
C VAL A 30 24.62 -23.26 -4.36
N VAL A 31 24.61 -23.38 -5.68
CA VAL A 31 25.54 -24.20 -6.44
C VAL A 31 26.32 -23.29 -7.39
N PHE A 32 27.63 -23.48 -7.49
CA PHE A 32 28.47 -22.82 -8.47
C PHE A 32 28.52 -23.64 -9.76
N LYS A 33 28.14 -23.02 -10.88
CA LYS A 33 28.20 -23.62 -12.20
C LYS A 33 28.93 -22.64 -13.13
N ASN A 34 30.10 -23.06 -13.62
CA ASN A 34 31.03 -22.23 -14.38
C ASN A 34 31.38 -20.91 -13.64
N ASP A 35 31.72 -21.02 -12.35
CA ASP A 35 32.00 -19.92 -11.42
C ASP A 35 30.82 -18.93 -11.18
N GLU A 36 29.66 -19.19 -11.74
CA GLU A 36 28.46 -18.43 -11.44
C GLU A 36 27.62 -19.08 -10.33
N PRO A 37 27.25 -18.33 -9.25
CA PRO A 37 26.39 -18.84 -8.21
C PRO A 37 24.94 -18.95 -8.71
N GLN A 38 24.36 -20.13 -8.62
CA GLN A 38 22.95 -20.39 -8.92
C GLN A 38 22.21 -20.72 -7.62
N VAL A 39 21.17 -19.98 -7.33
CA VAL A 39 20.30 -20.19 -6.18
C VAL A 39 19.18 -21.15 -6.57
N VAL A 40 19.11 -22.29 -5.90
CA VAL A 40 18.07 -23.31 -6.09
C VAL A 40 17.12 -23.28 -4.90
N VAL A 41 15.82 -23.12 -5.18
CA VAL A 41 14.75 -23.04 -4.19
C VAL A 41 13.56 -23.89 -4.62
N LYS A 42 12.77 -24.38 -3.67
CA LYS A 42 11.60 -25.21 -3.95
C LYS A 42 10.36 -24.38 -4.32
N ALA A 43 10.23 -23.19 -3.73
CA ALA A 43 9.11 -22.27 -3.95
C ALA A 43 9.59 -20.83 -3.79
N ASN A 44 8.80 -19.85 -4.27
CA ASN A 44 9.06 -18.44 -4.01
C ASN A 44 8.46 -18.06 -2.65
N GLY A 45 9.30 -17.52 -1.77
CA GLY A 45 8.91 -17.03 -0.45
C GLY A 45 9.88 -15.95 0.05
N THR A 46 9.62 -15.41 1.23
CA THR A 46 10.42 -14.31 1.80
C THR A 46 11.88 -14.70 2.00
N TYR A 47 12.12 -15.87 2.57
CA TYR A 47 13.49 -16.36 2.83
C TYR A 47 14.25 -16.66 1.54
N GLN A 48 13.58 -17.21 0.54
CA GLN A 48 14.15 -17.52 -0.77
C GLN A 48 14.48 -16.25 -1.55
N THR A 49 13.63 -15.23 -1.44
CA THR A 49 13.88 -13.90 -2.02
C THR A 49 15.06 -13.23 -1.34
N LEU A 50 15.16 -13.31 -0.01
CA LEU A 50 16.29 -12.81 0.76
C LEU A 50 17.60 -13.50 0.37
N LEU A 51 17.59 -14.84 0.24
CA LEU A 51 18.74 -15.58 -0.20
C LEU A 51 19.22 -15.13 -1.59
N LYS A 52 18.31 -15.00 -2.54
CA LYS A 52 18.62 -14.49 -3.89
C LYS A 52 19.17 -13.06 -3.84
N PHE A 53 18.60 -12.20 -3.02
CA PHE A 53 19.07 -10.82 -2.86
C PHE A 53 20.52 -10.79 -2.35
N VAL A 54 20.80 -11.51 -1.27
CA VAL A 54 22.15 -11.55 -0.66
C VAL A 54 23.20 -12.12 -1.64
N ILE A 55 22.85 -13.18 -2.39
CA ILE A 55 23.79 -13.75 -3.39
C ILE A 55 24.04 -12.75 -4.53
N ASN A 56 23.02 -12.00 -4.97
CA ASN A 56 23.20 -10.95 -5.97
C ASN A 56 24.07 -9.80 -5.45
N GLU A 57 23.91 -9.38 -4.20
CA GLU A 57 24.75 -8.38 -3.54
C GLU A 57 26.22 -8.81 -3.49
N ILE A 58 26.47 -10.06 -3.08
CA ILE A 58 27.84 -10.62 -3.04
C ILE A 58 28.46 -10.58 -4.45
N ARG A 59 27.72 -10.98 -5.48
CA ARG A 59 28.18 -10.98 -6.86
C ARG A 59 28.48 -9.57 -7.37
N GLN A 60 27.61 -8.60 -7.06
CA GLN A 60 27.85 -7.20 -7.43
C GLN A 60 29.10 -6.63 -6.75
N ASN A 61 29.29 -6.92 -5.46
CA ASN A 61 30.48 -6.49 -4.75
C ASN A 61 31.75 -7.14 -5.30
N GLU A 62 31.71 -8.42 -5.67
CA GLU A 62 32.82 -9.13 -6.32
C GLU A 62 33.22 -8.45 -7.64
N THR A 63 32.26 -8.17 -8.52
CA THR A 63 32.50 -7.44 -9.78
C THR A 63 33.08 -6.06 -9.55
N ILE A 64 32.58 -5.32 -8.57
CA ILE A 64 33.10 -3.99 -8.20
C ILE A 64 34.55 -4.07 -7.70
N VAL A 65 34.86 -5.08 -6.87
CA VAL A 65 36.23 -5.29 -6.37
C VAL A 65 37.18 -5.63 -7.51
N GLU A 66 36.77 -6.48 -8.46
CA GLU A 66 37.56 -6.81 -9.65
C GLU A 66 37.84 -5.57 -10.51
N GLU A 67 36.80 -4.81 -10.91
CA GLU A 67 36.93 -3.60 -11.72
C GLU A 67 37.80 -2.52 -11.05
N LEU A 68 37.61 -2.30 -9.73
CA LEU A 68 38.42 -1.34 -8.99
C LEU A 68 39.86 -1.79 -8.83
N THR A 69 40.10 -3.10 -8.68
CA THR A 69 41.45 -3.67 -8.59
C THR A 69 42.19 -3.48 -9.90
N GLU A 70 41.57 -3.83 -11.04
CA GLU A 70 42.14 -3.63 -12.37
C GLU A 70 42.48 -2.16 -12.60
N LYS A 71 41.58 -1.23 -12.31
CA LYS A 71 41.78 0.20 -12.49
C LYS A 71 42.89 0.76 -11.59
N ASN A 72 43.03 0.27 -10.36
CA ASN A 72 44.11 0.66 -9.48
C ASN A 72 45.46 0.12 -9.99
N ILE A 73 45.52 -1.09 -10.48
CA ILE A 73 46.71 -1.68 -11.09
C ILE A 73 47.13 -0.88 -12.35
N GLU A 74 46.19 -0.56 -13.23
CA GLU A 74 46.44 0.29 -14.39
C GLU A 74 47.02 1.65 -14.02
N ASN A 75 46.49 2.30 -12.97
CA ASN A 75 46.99 3.58 -12.47
C ASN A 75 48.40 3.47 -11.89
N GLU A 76 48.71 2.40 -11.14
CA GLU A 76 50.06 2.17 -10.61
C GLU A 76 51.08 1.95 -11.74
N ILE A 77 50.71 1.19 -12.76
CA ILE A 77 51.55 0.98 -13.97
C ILE A 77 51.76 2.30 -14.74
N ALA A 78 50.71 3.11 -14.91
CA ALA A 78 50.78 4.41 -15.58
C ALA A 78 51.69 5.40 -14.82
N ASN A 79 51.75 5.28 -13.51
CA ASN A 79 52.67 6.07 -12.64
C ASN A 79 54.10 5.51 -12.58
N GLY A 80 54.40 4.44 -13.34
CA GLY A 80 55.75 3.85 -13.41
C GLY A 80 56.07 2.90 -12.25
N ASN A 81 55.07 2.47 -11.50
CA ASN A 81 55.21 1.56 -10.37
C ASN A 81 54.87 0.15 -10.81
N PHE A 82 55.89 -0.68 -11.03
CA PHE A 82 55.71 -2.08 -11.52
C PHE A 82 55.76 -3.14 -10.41
N THR A 83 55.94 -2.72 -9.15
CA THR A 83 55.93 -3.61 -7.98
C THR A 83 54.79 -3.22 -7.06
N PHE A 84 53.66 -3.85 -7.26
CA PHE A 84 52.47 -3.65 -6.45
C PHE A 84 52.02 -4.98 -5.77
N ASP A 85 51.50 -4.86 -4.56
CA ASP A 85 50.93 -5.99 -3.83
C ASP A 85 49.41 -5.99 -4.07
N THR A 86 48.97 -6.92 -4.91
CA THR A 86 47.55 -7.07 -5.27
C THR A 86 46.68 -7.32 -4.05
N ASP A 87 47.15 -8.12 -3.08
CA ASP A 87 46.40 -8.41 -1.86
C ASP A 87 46.17 -7.16 -1.00
N LYS A 88 47.15 -6.27 -1.00
CA LYS A 88 47.04 -4.98 -0.30
C LYS A 88 46.03 -4.05 -0.96
N ILE A 89 46.00 -4.02 -2.30
CA ILE A 89 45.01 -3.23 -3.07
C ILE A 89 43.60 -3.77 -2.83
N VAL A 90 43.42 -5.09 -2.91
CA VAL A 90 42.11 -5.73 -2.65
C VAL A 90 41.63 -5.46 -1.22
N ASN A 91 42.52 -5.61 -0.23
CA ASN A 91 42.14 -5.33 1.16
C ASN A 91 41.77 -3.86 1.38
N GLN A 92 42.47 -2.90 0.76
CA GLN A 92 42.12 -1.49 0.83
C GLN A 92 40.76 -1.17 0.17
N ILE A 93 40.41 -1.90 -0.91
CA ILE A 93 39.10 -1.76 -1.57
C ILE A 93 38.03 -2.36 -0.69
N LEU A 94 38.24 -3.55 -0.12
CA LEU A 94 37.31 -4.20 0.81
C LEU A 94 37.08 -3.36 2.06
N ASP A 95 38.14 -2.77 2.64
CA ASP A 95 38.00 -1.86 3.79
C ASP A 95 37.16 -0.64 3.42
N LYS A 96 37.38 -0.05 2.25
CA LYS A 96 36.54 1.06 1.77
C LYS A 96 35.08 0.67 1.51
N ILE A 97 34.84 -0.50 0.95
CA ILE A 97 33.47 -1.03 0.75
C ILE A 97 32.79 -1.30 2.10
N ASN A 98 33.54 -1.79 3.10
CA ASN A 98 33.03 -2.02 4.45
C ASN A 98 32.87 -0.74 5.27
N ASP A 99 33.76 0.24 5.13
CA ASP A 99 33.70 1.54 5.81
C ASP A 99 32.71 2.51 5.15
N GLU A 100 32.51 2.42 3.84
CA GLU A 100 31.37 2.99 3.14
C GLU A 100 30.13 2.12 3.41
N GLN A 101 29.73 1.97 4.64
CA GLN A 101 28.31 1.97 4.93
C GLN A 101 27.80 3.21 4.22
N VAL A 102 27.15 2.98 3.07
CA VAL A 102 26.39 4.04 2.39
C VAL A 102 25.48 4.56 3.50
N ASN A 103 25.95 5.63 4.15
CA ASN A 103 25.07 6.42 4.98
C ASN A 103 24.05 6.95 3.99
N LEU A 104 23.00 6.18 3.79
CA LEU A 104 21.79 6.63 3.16
C LEU A 104 21.36 7.82 4.02
N LYS A 105 21.93 8.98 3.70
CA LYS A 105 21.40 10.23 4.20
C LYS A 105 20.05 10.34 3.54
N ASN A 106 19.09 9.80 4.24
CA ASN A 106 17.72 9.86 3.83
C ASN A 106 17.40 11.35 3.71
N ILE A 107 17.29 11.85 2.49
CA ILE A 107 16.90 13.22 2.19
C ILE A 107 15.38 13.36 2.44
N SER A 108 14.65 12.23 2.49
CA SER A 108 13.27 12.20 2.97
C SER A 108 13.26 12.27 4.49
N ASN A 109 12.41 13.10 5.06
CA ASN A 109 12.28 13.35 6.51
C ASN A 109 11.92 12.12 7.33
N SER A 110 11.68 10.97 6.72
CA SER A 110 11.45 9.69 7.42
C SER A 110 11.63 8.48 6.50
N ASN A 111 12.17 7.40 7.06
CA ASN A 111 12.24 6.08 6.43
C ASN A 111 10.86 5.43 6.45
N LEU A 112 10.04 5.61 5.40
CA LEU A 112 8.84 4.81 5.26
C LEU A 112 9.23 3.35 5.01
N SER A 113 8.98 2.51 6.02
CA SER A 113 9.13 1.08 5.84
C SER A 113 8.04 0.57 4.88
N TYR A 114 8.32 -0.52 4.15
CA TYR A 114 7.31 -1.17 3.30
C TYR A 114 6.02 -1.49 4.09
N MET A 115 6.15 -1.85 5.36
CA MET A 115 5.02 -2.12 6.26
C MET A 115 4.16 -0.88 6.54
N GLN A 116 4.74 0.31 6.64
CA GLN A 116 3.96 1.55 6.82
C GLN A 116 3.11 1.87 5.60
N ILE A 117 3.64 1.59 4.41
CA ILE A 117 2.90 1.72 3.15
C ILE A 117 1.65 0.84 3.17
N GLU A 118 1.78 -0.42 3.60
CA GLU A 118 0.65 -1.35 3.72
C GLU A 118 -0.38 -0.87 4.76
N TYR A 119 0.06 -0.30 5.89
CA TYR A 119 -0.88 0.27 6.87
C TYR A 119 -1.66 1.47 6.33
N TYR A 120 -1.06 2.31 5.50
CA TYR A 120 -1.76 3.42 4.87
C TYR A 120 -2.80 2.95 3.86
N THR A 121 -2.48 1.94 3.07
CA THR A 121 -3.46 1.34 2.15
C THR A 121 -4.58 0.63 2.90
N LEU A 122 -4.28 0.01 4.03
CA LEU A 122 -5.29 -0.59 4.92
C LEU A 122 -6.26 0.45 5.49
N ILE A 123 -5.75 1.60 5.97
CA ILE A 123 -6.59 2.70 6.46
C ILE A 123 -7.45 3.25 5.33
N ALA A 124 -6.87 3.47 4.14
CA ALA A 124 -7.61 3.95 2.97
C ALA A 124 -8.72 2.99 2.55
N MET A 125 -8.45 1.68 2.54
CA MET A 125 -9.43 0.65 2.25
C MET A 125 -10.56 0.64 3.30
N MET A 126 -10.23 0.75 4.59
CA MET A 126 -11.23 0.84 5.66
C MET A 126 -12.13 2.07 5.51
N CYS A 127 -11.56 3.21 5.15
CA CYS A 127 -12.31 4.43 4.83
C CYS A 127 -13.35 4.16 3.72
N MET A 128 -12.95 3.47 2.65
CA MET A 128 -13.85 3.17 1.54
C MET A 128 -14.90 2.10 1.88
N TYR A 129 -14.61 1.16 2.79
CA TYR A 129 -15.61 0.23 3.32
C TYR A 129 -16.71 0.92 4.15
N GLY A 130 -16.50 2.14 4.60
CA GLY A 130 -17.57 3.03 5.09
C GLY A 130 -18.75 3.11 4.13
N GLY A 131 -18.54 2.84 2.83
CA GLY A 131 -19.58 2.75 1.81
C GLY A 131 -20.68 1.73 2.10
N ILE A 132 -20.38 0.65 2.80
CA ILE A 132 -21.39 -0.35 3.20
C ILE A 132 -22.41 0.30 4.16
N PHE A 133 -21.98 1.15 5.09
CA PHE A 133 -22.88 1.86 5.98
C PHE A 133 -23.74 2.88 5.21
N GLY A 134 -23.14 3.62 4.26
CA GLY A 134 -23.87 4.54 3.38
C GLY A 134 -24.93 3.82 2.53
N LEU A 135 -24.57 2.69 1.95
CA LEU A 135 -25.48 1.81 1.18
C LEU A 135 -26.65 1.34 2.03
N THR A 136 -26.39 0.80 3.21
CA THR A 136 -27.42 0.29 4.12
C THR A 136 -28.36 1.40 4.59
N ALA A 137 -27.83 2.58 4.87
CA ALA A 137 -28.62 3.75 5.24
C ALA A 137 -29.65 4.11 4.17
N ILE A 138 -29.25 4.13 2.92
CA ILE A 138 -30.13 4.46 1.79
C ILE A 138 -31.13 3.33 1.53
N ASN A 139 -30.68 2.06 1.52
CA ASN A 139 -31.59 0.91 1.36
C ASN A 139 -32.72 0.91 2.41
N ASN A 140 -32.41 1.28 3.65
CA ASN A 140 -33.41 1.44 4.70
C ASN A 140 -34.43 2.55 4.45
N CYS A 141 -34.12 3.52 3.59
CA CYS A 141 -34.98 4.64 3.24
C CYS A 141 -35.80 4.39 1.96
N LEU A 142 -35.43 3.39 1.16
CA LEU A 142 -36.12 3.06 -0.11
C LEU A 142 -37.32 2.14 0.10
N ALA A 143 -38.48 2.52 -0.45
CA ALA A 143 -39.73 1.77 -0.26
C ALA A 143 -39.71 0.35 -0.88
N ASN A 144 -38.94 0.17 -1.96
CA ASN A 144 -38.78 -1.13 -2.64
C ASN A 144 -37.77 -2.05 -1.93
N MET A 145 -37.00 -1.55 -0.95
CA MET A 145 -35.93 -2.30 -0.28
C MET A 145 -36.27 -2.69 1.15
N SER A 146 -37.11 -1.92 1.84
CA SER A 146 -37.44 -2.20 3.25
C SER A 146 -38.85 -1.77 3.64
N SER A 147 -39.43 -2.47 4.64
CA SER A 147 -40.71 -2.07 5.25
C SER A 147 -40.60 -0.72 5.98
N LYS A 148 -39.43 -0.35 6.49
CA LYS A 148 -39.16 0.95 7.05
C LYS A 148 -39.21 2.02 5.94
N GLY A 149 -38.60 1.73 4.78
CA GLY A 149 -38.62 2.59 3.60
C GLY A 149 -40.02 2.86 3.09
N LYS A 150 -40.96 1.86 3.11
CA LYS A 150 -42.37 2.06 2.79
C LYS A 150 -43.03 3.09 3.71
N ARG A 151 -42.81 3.00 5.01
CA ARG A 151 -43.34 3.98 5.97
C ARG A 151 -42.76 5.38 5.80
N ILE A 152 -41.46 5.45 5.46
CA ILE A 152 -40.76 6.70 5.20
C ILE A 152 -41.30 7.38 3.93
N SER A 153 -41.62 6.61 2.90
CA SER A 153 -42.07 7.14 1.60
C SER A 153 -43.45 7.82 1.68
N VAL A 154 -44.33 7.39 2.61
CA VAL A 154 -45.66 8.00 2.86
C VAL A 154 -45.61 9.09 3.94
N SER A 155 -44.47 9.31 4.57
CA SER A 155 -44.27 10.34 5.59
C SER A 155 -44.24 11.73 4.96
N PRO A 156 -44.71 12.78 5.66
CA PRO A 156 -44.68 14.17 5.16
C PRO A 156 -43.28 14.76 5.11
N ASN A 157 -42.27 14.04 5.55
CA ASN A 157 -40.90 14.52 5.58
C ASN A 157 -40.28 14.59 4.18
N LYS A 158 -39.44 15.60 3.94
CA LYS A 158 -38.71 15.70 2.67
C LYS A 158 -37.70 14.55 2.54
N LYS A 159 -37.72 13.85 1.40
CA LYS A 159 -36.78 12.75 1.10
C LYS A 159 -35.32 13.16 1.30
N SER A 160 -34.96 14.38 0.90
CA SER A 160 -33.61 14.93 1.09
C SER A 160 -33.16 14.98 2.55
N THR A 161 -34.07 15.40 3.46
CA THR A 161 -33.77 15.46 4.90
C THR A 161 -33.51 14.06 5.47
N ILE A 162 -34.32 13.09 5.06
CA ILE A 162 -34.20 11.70 5.52
C ILE A 162 -32.87 11.09 5.04
N ILE A 163 -32.54 11.29 3.75
CA ILE A 163 -31.30 10.78 3.16
C ILE A 163 -30.11 11.41 3.86
N LEU A 164 -30.11 12.74 4.04
CA LEU A 164 -29.02 13.45 4.69
C LEU A 164 -28.84 12.99 6.16
N SER A 165 -29.92 12.90 6.91
CA SER A 165 -29.85 12.43 8.31
C SER A 165 -29.37 10.98 8.43
N SER A 166 -29.81 10.09 7.52
CA SER A 166 -29.35 8.69 7.48
C SER A 166 -27.87 8.61 7.10
N THR A 167 -27.42 9.42 6.15
CA THR A 167 -26.00 9.50 5.76
C THR A 167 -25.11 10.01 6.89
N ILE A 168 -25.54 11.05 7.62
CA ILE A 168 -24.83 11.56 8.78
C ILE A 168 -24.76 10.52 9.91
N GLY A 169 -25.88 9.82 10.17
CA GLY A 169 -25.91 8.75 11.16
C GLY A 169 -24.97 7.60 10.80
N SER A 170 -24.92 7.20 9.52
CA SER A 170 -24.01 6.19 9.03
C SER A 170 -22.55 6.62 9.14
N TYR A 171 -22.27 7.89 8.88
CA TYR A 171 -20.94 8.45 9.04
C TYR A 171 -20.48 8.37 10.49
N ALA A 172 -21.32 8.74 11.45
CA ALA A 172 -20.98 8.64 12.86
C ALA A 172 -20.64 7.21 13.29
N VAL A 173 -21.43 6.22 12.84
CA VAL A 173 -21.16 4.80 13.11
C VAL A 173 -19.87 4.33 12.47
N SER A 174 -19.63 4.71 11.21
CA SER A 174 -18.41 4.35 10.47
C SER A 174 -17.15 4.96 11.09
N LEU A 175 -17.24 6.18 11.64
CA LEU A 175 -16.12 6.82 12.36
C LEU A 175 -15.75 6.04 13.63
N VAL A 176 -16.69 5.39 14.31
CA VAL A 176 -16.36 4.53 15.45
C VAL A 176 -15.51 3.35 15.00
N GLY A 177 -15.87 2.70 13.89
CA GLY A 177 -15.05 1.61 13.31
C GLY A 177 -13.65 2.08 12.90
N LEU A 178 -13.56 3.27 12.28
CA LEU A 178 -12.28 3.87 11.91
C LEU A 178 -11.43 4.20 13.16
N ALA A 179 -12.04 4.75 14.20
CA ALA A 179 -11.37 5.04 15.47
C ALA A 179 -10.81 3.78 16.14
N VAL A 180 -11.56 2.67 16.11
CA VAL A 180 -11.08 1.38 16.61
C VAL A 180 -9.87 0.88 15.82
N LEU A 181 -9.90 0.98 14.48
CA LEU A 181 -8.75 0.60 13.65
C LEU A 181 -7.54 1.48 13.96
N MET A 182 -7.71 2.79 14.01
CA MET A 182 -6.61 3.73 14.31
C MET A 182 -6.03 3.48 15.69
N ALA A 183 -6.87 3.22 16.69
CA ALA A 183 -6.42 2.86 18.04
C ALA A 183 -5.65 1.53 18.04
N PHE A 184 -6.11 0.53 17.31
CA PHE A 184 -5.42 -0.75 17.17
C PHE A 184 -4.03 -0.56 16.51
N LEU A 185 -3.94 0.17 15.41
CA LEU A 185 -2.68 0.43 14.72
C LEU A 185 -1.69 1.21 15.61
N THR A 186 -2.19 2.20 16.36
CA THR A 186 -1.35 3.06 17.20
C THR A 186 -0.91 2.36 18.49
N PHE A 187 -1.81 1.69 19.20
CA PHE A 187 -1.55 1.17 20.55
C PHE A 187 -1.11 -0.29 20.56
N VAL A 188 -1.63 -1.13 19.64
CA VAL A 188 -1.33 -2.57 19.60
C VAL A 188 -0.17 -2.86 18.67
N ILE A 189 -0.26 -2.40 17.41
CA ILE A 189 0.79 -2.61 16.41
C ILE A 189 1.95 -1.63 16.60
N LYS A 190 1.68 -0.46 17.23
CA LYS A 190 2.67 0.61 17.47
C LYS A 190 3.25 1.16 16.16
N VAL A 191 2.37 1.35 15.18
CA VAL A 191 2.75 2.01 13.92
C VAL A 191 3.17 3.44 14.23
N ASP A 192 4.34 3.81 13.80
CA ASP A 192 4.83 5.18 13.91
C ASP A 192 4.19 6.03 12.79
N PHE A 193 3.26 6.88 13.17
CA PHE A 193 2.61 7.83 12.27
C PHE A 193 3.35 9.18 12.20
N GLY A 194 4.51 9.30 12.83
CA GLY A 194 5.29 10.53 12.89
C GLY A 194 4.56 11.67 13.64
N GLU A 195 4.99 12.90 13.39
CA GLU A 195 4.45 14.09 14.07
C GLU A 195 3.08 14.53 13.53
N ASN A 196 2.64 14.00 12.38
CA ASN A 196 1.45 14.46 11.64
C ASN A 196 0.17 13.63 11.92
N LEU A 197 0.07 12.94 13.07
CA LEU A 197 -1.07 12.07 13.41
C LEU A 197 -2.42 12.79 13.25
N LEU A 198 -2.53 14.07 13.61
CA LEU A 198 -3.78 14.83 13.47
C LEU A 198 -4.20 14.97 12.01
N LEU A 199 -3.27 15.23 11.10
CA LEU A 199 -3.53 15.34 9.67
C LEU A 199 -3.93 13.98 9.06
N ILE A 200 -3.32 12.88 9.55
CA ILE A 200 -3.70 11.51 9.16
C ILE A 200 -5.15 11.23 9.58
N ILE A 201 -5.54 11.56 10.80
CA ILE A 201 -6.91 11.41 11.29
C ILE A 201 -7.88 12.25 10.43
N LEU A 202 -7.55 13.50 10.15
CA LEU A 202 -8.39 14.40 9.36
C LEU A 202 -8.60 13.86 7.95
N LEU A 203 -7.55 13.42 7.27
CA LEU A 203 -7.65 12.82 5.94
C LEU A 203 -8.47 11.52 5.98
N SER A 204 -8.29 10.69 7.01
CA SER A 204 -9.07 9.46 7.21
C SER A 204 -10.57 9.76 7.40
N MET A 205 -10.91 10.82 8.11
CA MET A 205 -12.30 11.25 8.28
C MET A 205 -12.91 11.69 6.94
N VAL A 206 -12.21 12.50 6.16
CA VAL A 206 -12.66 12.92 4.82
C VAL A 206 -12.76 11.71 3.88
N GLY A 207 -11.78 10.81 3.90
CA GLY A 207 -11.78 9.59 3.12
C GLY A 207 -12.93 8.64 3.48
N ASN A 208 -13.25 8.52 4.76
CA ASN A 208 -14.40 7.74 5.22
C ASN A 208 -15.73 8.31 4.70
N LEU A 209 -15.87 9.64 4.69
CA LEU A 209 -17.02 10.30 4.09
C LEU A 209 -17.11 10.06 2.58
N ALA A 210 -15.97 10.00 1.86
CA ALA A 210 -15.92 9.64 0.45
C ALA A 210 -16.41 8.19 0.22
N GLY A 211 -15.99 7.25 1.08
CA GLY A 211 -16.50 5.88 1.06
C GLY A 211 -18.01 5.82 1.23
N ILE A 212 -18.56 6.52 2.23
CA ILE A 212 -20.01 6.58 2.45
C ILE A 212 -20.72 7.18 1.23
N ALA A 213 -20.22 8.27 0.67
CA ALA A 213 -20.80 8.89 -0.53
C ALA A 213 -20.83 7.91 -1.71
N LEU A 214 -19.78 7.08 -1.88
CA LEU A 214 -19.76 6.01 -2.88
C LEU A 214 -20.86 4.98 -2.62
N GLY A 215 -21.04 4.52 -1.40
CA GLY A 215 -22.10 3.58 -1.04
C GLY A 215 -23.50 4.14 -1.28
N VAL A 216 -23.70 5.44 -0.97
CA VAL A 216 -24.96 6.15 -1.25
C VAL A 216 -25.25 6.21 -2.75
N VAL A 217 -24.26 6.46 -3.60
CA VAL A 217 -24.38 6.43 -5.07
C VAL A 217 -24.82 5.04 -5.54
N ILE A 218 -24.10 3.99 -5.11
CA ILE A 218 -24.37 2.62 -5.51
C ILE A 218 -25.80 2.23 -5.08
N ALA A 219 -26.21 2.56 -3.86
CA ALA A 219 -27.57 2.29 -3.39
C ALA A 219 -28.63 3.01 -4.22
N SER A 220 -28.33 4.24 -4.70
CA SER A 220 -29.28 5.09 -5.42
C SER A 220 -29.43 4.71 -6.88
N ILE A 221 -28.36 4.25 -7.55
CA ILE A 221 -28.35 3.98 -8.99
C ILE A 221 -28.84 2.54 -9.28
N PHE A 222 -28.31 1.56 -8.53
CA PHE A 222 -28.54 0.15 -8.83
C PHE A 222 -29.88 -0.33 -8.25
N ARG A 223 -30.72 -0.93 -9.12
CA ARG A 223 -32.05 -1.49 -8.74
C ARG A 223 -31.97 -3.00 -8.59
N VAL A 224 -31.04 -3.46 -7.78
CA VAL A 224 -30.79 -4.89 -7.53
C VAL A 224 -30.95 -5.19 -6.04
N SER A 225 -30.87 -6.45 -5.64
CA SER A 225 -30.96 -6.84 -4.23
C SER A 225 -29.86 -6.20 -3.38
N GLU A 226 -30.08 -6.07 -2.09
CA GLU A 226 -29.11 -5.48 -1.13
C GLU A 226 -27.78 -6.23 -1.16
N GLY A 227 -27.80 -7.57 -1.21
CA GLY A 227 -26.58 -8.37 -1.33
C GLY A 227 -25.79 -8.09 -2.58
N ALA A 228 -26.49 -7.90 -3.74
CA ALA A 228 -25.82 -7.54 -4.98
C ALA A 228 -25.20 -6.14 -4.93
N LYS A 229 -25.89 -5.15 -4.34
CA LYS A 229 -25.35 -3.80 -4.12
C LYS A 229 -24.12 -3.83 -3.21
N THR A 230 -24.17 -4.63 -2.14
CA THR A 230 -23.01 -4.82 -1.24
C THR A 230 -21.85 -5.45 -1.99
N GLY A 231 -22.09 -6.48 -2.81
CA GLY A 231 -21.08 -7.07 -3.68
C GLY A 231 -20.43 -6.07 -4.64
N ILE A 232 -21.25 -5.21 -5.29
CA ILE A 232 -20.75 -4.12 -6.14
C ILE A 232 -19.87 -3.14 -5.33
N THR A 233 -20.31 -2.75 -4.14
CA THR A 233 -19.55 -1.82 -3.28
C THR A 233 -18.19 -2.41 -2.91
N ILE A 234 -18.15 -3.68 -2.51
CA ILE A 234 -16.91 -4.38 -2.20
C ILE A 234 -16.01 -4.46 -3.43
N ALA A 235 -16.56 -4.87 -4.59
CA ALA A 235 -15.79 -5.00 -5.82
C ALA A 235 -15.17 -3.67 -6.26
N VAL A 236 -15.93 -2.56 -6.22
CA VAL A 236 -15.43 -1.23 -6.57
C VAL A 236 -14.36 -0.76 -5.57
N THR A 237 -14.58 -0.97 -4.28
CA THR A 237 -13.60 -0.63 -3.24
C THR A 237 -12.29 -1.42 -3.43
N MET A 238 -12.38 -2.72 -3.69
CA MET A 238 -11.20 -3.56 -3.95
C MET A 238 -10.47 -3.13 -5.22
N PHE A 239 -11.21 -2.83 -6.28
CA PHE A 239 -10.63 -2.31 -7.53
C PHE A 239 -9.83 -1.03 -7.28
N PHE A 240 -10.39 -0.07 -6.55
CA PHE A 240 -9.70 1.15 -6.18
C PHE A 240 -8.47 0.88 -5.30
N SER A 241 -8.56 -0.08 -4.38
CA SER A 241 -7.46 -0.44 -3.47
C SER A 241 -6.27 -1.04 -4.21
N VAL A 242 -6.51 -1.90 -5.20
CA VAL A 242 -5.45 -2.49 -6.05
C VAL A 242 -4.59 -1.40 -6.69
N PHE A 243 -5.23 -0.38 -7.27
CA PHE A 243 -4.53 0.72 -7.94
C PHE A 243 -3.91 1.75 -6.97
N SER A 244 -4.31 1.76 -5.71
CA SER A 244 -3.75 2.67 -4.70
C SER A 244 -2.47 2.16 -4.03
N GLY A 245 -2.01 0.96 -4.38
CA GLY A 245 -0.76 0.39 -3.88
C GLY A 245 -0.92 -0.86 -3.00
N MET A 246 -2.16 -1.36 -2.78
CA MET A 246 -2.42 -2.56 -1.98
C MET A 246 -1.74 -3.83 -2.54
N MET A 247 -1.56 -3.92 -3.86
CA MET A 247 -0.84 -5.01 -4.54
C MET A 247 0.64 -4.68 -4.79
N GLY A 248 1.17 -3.72 -4.05
CA GLY A 248 2.55 -3.26 -4.15
C GLY A 248 2.71 -1.90 -4.81
N VAL A 249 3.73 -1.18 -4.37
CA VAL A 249 4.03 0.21 -4.78
C VAL A 249 4.36 0.30 -6.26
N THR A 250 4.92 -0.75 -6.84
CA THR A 250 5.31 -0.80 -8.25
C THR A 250 4.13 -0.59 -9.19
N LEU A 251 2.98 -1.22 -8.92
CA LEU A 251 1.78 -1.06 -9.74
C LEU A 251 1.26 0.38 -9.69
N LYS A 252 1.19 0.95 -8.47
CA LYS A 252 0.82 2.36 -8.27
C LYS A 252 1.73 3.29 -9.08
N TYR A 253 3.04 3.10 -9.01
CA TYR A 253 4.02 3.91 -9.75
C TYR A 253 3.85 3.81 -11.27
N VAL A 254 3.64 2.59 -11.80
CA VAL A 254 3.43 2.38 -13.25
C VAL A 254 2.18 3.12 -13.73
N ILE A 255 1.10 3.11 -12.95
CA ILE A 255 -0.14 3.81 -13.28
C ILE A 255 0.07 5.33 -13.17
N ASP A 256 0.69 5.82 -12.12
CA ASP A 256 0.98 7.25 -11.95
C ASP A 256 1.81 7.80 -13.12
N LYS A 257 2.75 7.00 -13.65
CA LYS A 257 3.60 7.39 -14.77
C LYS A 257 2.89 7.36 -16.12
N ASN A 258 2.04 6.35 -16.38
CA ASN A 258 1.47 6.12 -17.70
C ASN A 258 0.06 6.68 -17.85
N VAL A 259 -0.77 6.62 -16.82
CA VAL A 259 -2.18 7.05 -16.83
C VAL A 259 -2.56 7.73 -15.51
N PRO A 260 -1.97 8.90 -15.19
CA PRO A 260 -2.12 9.57 -13.90
C PRO A 260 -3.57 9.93 -13.56
N ILE A 261 -4.43 10.06 -14.58
CA ILE A 261 -5.84 10.42 -14.41
C ILE A 261 -6.62 9.36 -13.62
N ILE A 262 -6.24 8.08 -13.74
CA ILE A 262 -6.87 6.98 -12.98
C ILE A 262 -6.67 7.20 -11.49
N ASN A 263 -5.47 7.56 -11.09
CA ASN A 263 -5.13 7.77 -9.70
C ASN A 263 -5.68 9.09 -9.14
N LEU A 264 -5.91 10.11 -9.98
CA LEU A 264 -6.57 11.35 -9.58
C LEU A 264 -8.07 11.17 -9.30
N ILE A 265 -8.73 10.22 -9.96
CA ILE A 265 -10.17 9.95 -9.76
C ILE A 265 -10.37 8.89 -8.67
N ASN A 266 -9.36 8.09 -8.36
CA ASN A 266 -9.43 7.01 -7.40
C ASN A 266 -9.38 7.55 -5.95
N PRO A 267 -10.50 7.51 -5.18
CA PRO A 267 -10.51 8.05 -3.83
C PRO A 267 -9.55 7.31 -2.88
N ASN A 268 -9.36 6.01 -3.07
CA ASN A 268 -8.39 5.24 -2.29
C ASN A 268 -6.95 5.72 -2.52
N ASN A 269 -6.62 6.03 -3.78
CA ASN A 269 -5.31 6.57 -4.10
C ASN A 269 -5.10 7.97 -3.50
N LEU A 270 -6.13 8.84 -3.53
CA LEU A 270 -6.04 10.17 -2.94
C LEU A 270 -5.79 10.11 -1.43
N ILE A 271 -6.42 9.17 -0.72
CA ILE A 271 -6.18 8.96 0.71
C ILE A 271 -4.72 8.48 0.93
N THR A 272 -4.30 7.47 0.18
CA THR A 272 -2.95 6.89 0.31
C THR A 272 -1.86 7.90 -0.07
N ASP A 273 -2.07 8.67 -1.15
CA ASP A 273 -1.15 9.69 -1.63
C ASP A 273 -1.04 10.85 -0.62
N GLY A 274 -2.17 11.26 -0.04
CA GLY A 274 -2.19 12.24 1.04
C GLY A 274 -1.38 11.79 2.27
N PHE A 275 -1.45 10.51 2.65
CA PHE A 275 -0.60 9.97 3.72
C PHE A 275 0.88 10.00 3.33
N TYR A 276 1.22 9.58 2.10
CA TYR A 276 2.60 9.68 1.61
C TYR A 276 3.11 11.10 1.60
N SER A 277 2.26 12.06 1.23
CA SER A 277 2.67 13.45 1.16
C SER A 277 3.11 14.02 2.51
N LEU A 278 2.52 13.55 3.61
CA LEU A 278 2.91 13.95 4.97
C LEU A 278 4.30 13.43 5.38
N TYR A 279 4.80 12.39 4.71
CA TYR A 279 6.10 11.80 5.00
C TYR A 279 7.21 12.28 4.07
N TYR A 280 6.90 12.45 2.78
CA TYR A 280 7.92 12.70 1.76
C TYR A 280 8.13 14.18 1.43
N TYR A 281 7.17 15.05 1.76
CA TYR A 281 7.22 16.45 1.38
C TYR A 281 7.22 17.36 2.60
N ASP A 282 8.06 18.40 2.55
CA ASP A 282 8.09 19.45 3.58
C ASP A 282 6.88 20.40 3.49
N THR A 283 6.17 20.39 2.34
CA THR A 283 5.00 21.24 2.10
C THR A 283 3.72 20.43 2.12
N LEU A 284 2.65 21.04 2.60
CA LEU A 284 1.32 20.40 2.67
C LEU A 284 0.49 20.59 1.38
N ASP A 285 1.06 21.14 0.30
CA ASP A 285 0.33 21.47 -0.92
C ASP A 285 -0.32 20.23 -1.55
N ARG A 286 0.42 19.10 -1.62
CA ARG A 286 -0.06 17.85 -2.16
C ARG A 286 -1.16 17.24 -1.28
N TYR A 287 -1.00 17.31 0.03
CA TYR A 287 -1.98 16.85 1.01
C TYR A 287 -3.33 17.62 0.85
N PHE A 288 -3.30 18.95 0.78
CA PHE A 288 -4.51 19.74 0.58
C PHE A 288 -5.13 19.55 -0.79
N ARG A 289 -4.32 19.37 -1.83
CA ARG A 289 -4.81 19.01 -3.17
C ARG A 289 -5.64 17.73 -3.12
N ASP A 290 -5.15 16.69 -2.46
CA ASP A 290 -5.82 15.40 -2.40
C ASP A 290 -7.11 15.46 -1.56
N ILE A 291 -7.14 16.25 -0.49
CA ILE A 291 -8.36 16.56 0.26
C ILE A 291 -9.39 17.27 -0.64
N ILE A 292 -8.97 18.26 -1.43
CA ILE A 292 -9.86 18.98 -2.33
C ILE A 292 -10.47 18.02 -3.36
N TYR A 293 -9.68 17.13 -3.95
CA TYR A 293 -10.18 16.14 -4.91
C TYR A 293 -11.13 15.13 -4.25
N LEU A 294 -10.88 14.71 -3.01
CA LEU A 294 -11.82 13.90 -2.22
C LEU A 294 -13.14 14.63 -1.97
N ILE A 295 -13.10 15.90 -1.62
CA ILE A 295 -14.30 16.73 -1.41
C ILE A 295 -15.09 16.86 -2.73
N ILE A 296 -14.41 17.09 -3.86
CA ILE A 296 -15.05 17.13 -5.18
C ILE A 296 -15.71 15.78 -5.48
N PHE A 297 -15.02 14.66 -5.24
CA PHE A 297 -15.57 13.33 -5.39
C PHE A 297 -16.83 13.12 -4.55
N ILE A 298 -16.82 13.51 -3.27
CA ILE A 298 -17.97 13.44 -2.35
C ILE A 298 -19.15 14.22 -2.92
N ILE A 299 -18.92 15.48 -3.36
CA ILE A 299 -19.96 16.35 -3.90
C ILE A 299 -20.58 15.73 -5.15
N ILE A 300 -19.76 15.22 -6.08
CA ILE A 300 -20.23 14.56 -7.29
C ILE A 300 -21.10 13.35 -6.95
N CYS A 301 -20.63 12.48 -6.04
CA CYS A 301 -21.37 11.32 -5.59
C CYS A 301 -22.73 11.70 -4.98
N LEU A 302 -22.77 12.70 -4.10
CA LEU A 302 -24.01 13.14 -3.47
C LEU A 302 -24.95 13.78 -4.47
N LEU A 303 -24.48 14.57 -5.45
CA LEU A 303 -25.30 15.13 -6.53
C LEU A 303 -25.92 14.05 -7.39
N ILE A 304 -25.14 13.06 -7.82
CA ILE A 304 -25.64 11.91 -8.60
C ILE A 304 -26.73 11.17 -7.81
N SER A 305 -26.48 10.90 -6.53
CA SER A 305 -27.45 10.24 -5.65
C SER A 305 -28.74 11.04 -5.50
N PHE A 306 -28.61 12.34 -5.30
CA PHE A 306 -29.77 13.23 -5.15
C PHE A 306 -30.65 13.24 -6.44
N VAL A 307 -30.03 13.34 -7.62
CA VAL A 307 -30.73 13.30 -8.92
C VAL A 307 -31.41 11.96 -9.13
N SER A 308 -30.71 10.84 -8.82
CA SER A 308 -31.27 9.49 -8.94
C SER A 308 -32.47 9.30 -8.05
N LEU A 309 -32.34 9.63 -6.77
CA LEU A 309 -33.42 9.45 -5.77
C LEU A 309 -34.62 10.38 -5.99
N ARG A 310 -34.41 11.57 -6.58
CA ARG A 310 -35.49 12.50 -6.95
C ARG A 310 -36.39 11.93 -8.06
N ARG A 311 -35.81 11.13 -8.96
CA ARG A 311 -36.52 10.53 -10.12
C ARG A 311 -37.25 9.25 -9.74
N GLU A 312 -37.03 8.67 -8.56
CA GLU A 312 -37.72 7.45 -8.15
C GLU A 312 -39.24 7.72 -7.98
N LYS A 313 -40.00 7.06 -8.84
CA LYS A 313 -41.45 6.91 -8.72
C LYS A 313 -41.70 5.47 -8.30
N TYR A 314 -42.45 5.26 -7.25
CA TYR A 314 -42.88 3.91 -6.84
C TYR A 314 -44.18 3.60 -7.55
N ASP A 315 -44.19 2.50 -8.33
CA ASP A 315 -45.37 2.10 -9.12
C ASP A 315 -46.50 1.54 -8.24
N SER A 316 -46.20 1.13 -7.02
CA SER A 316 -47.19 0.74 -5.99
C SER A 316 -46.56 0.78 -4.58
N ILE A 317 -47.23 1.40 -3.65
CA ILE A 317 -46.90 1.38 -2.23
C ILE A 317 -47.87 0.46 -1.50
#